data_6a07ee69a248e286676b96f1f563bc1b
#
_entry.id   6a07ee69a248e286676b96f1f563bc1b
#
_cell.length_a   1.000
_cell.length_b   1.000
_cell.length_c   1.000
_cell.angle_alpha   90.00
_cell.angle_beta   90.00
_cell.angle_gamma   90.00
#
_symmetry.space_group_name_H-M   'P 1'
#
loop_
_entity.id
_entity.type
_entity.pdbx_description
1 polymer ?
#
loop_
_entity_poly.entity_id
_entity_poly.type
_entity_poly.pdbx_seq_one_letter_code
_entity_poly.pdbx_strand_id
1 'polypeptide(L)'
;SKASLLLDTSERRATVLATGPRHEVERHPAARNAIVRSLPNSVVFPALVNAHTHLDLTHIGPRDFDPARGFGSFVDLVRTERAVEDAHIAASVSRRLALLLAGGTGAVGDIAGAPRGIPSLVPLRVLNSRAMPGVSFIEFFAIGKGEHGGLSRMLGALDSPDCAAGCAQPGLQPHATNTVSLGAFDRAVNEAAARGLRLSTHLAETPEEREFIAHASGPQRELLERLGVWSDDILRDIGRGKTPVAHMSDVLRRAPFVVAHVNDASDADIELLANSGATVVYCPRASAYFQQERAFGPHRYLDMIRAGVPVALGTDSIINLPTPDRISVLDEMRFLHARDGAAPDLLLRLAT
;
A
#
# COMPACT_ATOMS: atom_id res chain seq x y z
N SER A 1 17.99 22.98 20.98
CA SER A 1 18.46 22.19 22.13
C SER A 1 19.21 20.97 21.62
N LYS A 2 20.37 20.64 22.22
CA LYS A 2 21.11 19.43 21.89
C LYS A 2 20.45 18.25 22.62
N ALA A 3 19.75 17.41 21.88
CA ALA A 3 19.17 16.17 22.39
C ALA A 3 20.12 14.99 22.17
N SER A 4 20.05 13.99 23.01
CA SER A 4 20.73 12.71 22.87
C SER A 4 19.73 11.57 22.88
N LEU A 5 20.09 10.50 22.19
CA LEU A 5 19.33 9.26 22.09
C LEU A 5 20.27 8.10 22.45
N LEU A 6 19.90 7.29 23.43
CA LEU A 6 20.60 6.05 23.78
C LEU A 6 19.85 4.87 23.23
N LEU A 7 20.53 4.04 22.44
CA LEU A 7 19.99 2.85 21.82
C LEU A 7 20.71 1.60 22.33
N ASP A 8 19.95 0.56 22.64
CA ASP A 8 20.47 -0.80 22.71
C ASP A 8 20.37 -1.42 21.30
N THR A 9 21.49 -1.86 20.78
CA THR A 9 21.63 -2.51 19.47
C THR A 9 22.17 -3.93 19.58
N SER A 10 22.13 -4.51 20.77
CA SER A 10 22.59 -5.89 21.01
C SER A 10 21.70 -6.92 20.34
N GLU A 11 20.43 -6.59 20.11
CA GLU A 11 19.48 -7.40 19.40
C GLU A 11 19.26 -6.90 17.95
N ARG A 12 18.58 -7.71 17.15
CA ARG A 12 18.26 -7.37 15.76
C ARG A 12 17.41 -6.09 15.61
N ARG A 13 16.64 -5.74 16.66
CA ARG A 13 15.86 -4.49 16.73
C ARG A 13 16.47 -3.57 17.78
N ALA A 14 16.85 -2.38 17.37
CA ALA A 14 17.32 -1.38 18.29
C ALA A 14 16.20 -0.93 19.26
N THR A 15 16.49 -0.90 20.55
CA THR A 15 15.56 -0.42 21.58
C THR A 15 16.02 0.94 22.09
N VAL A 16 15.09 1.90 22.16
CA VAL A 16 15.37 3.21 22.77
C VAL A 16 15.36 3.07 24.29
N LEU A 17 16.52 3.29 24.91
CA LEU A 17 16.70 3.21 26.35
C LEU A 17 16.48 4.55 27.05
N ALA A 18 16.91 5.64 26.43
CA ALA A 18 16.74 7.01 26.96
C ALA A 18 16.78 8.06 25.84
N THR A 19 16.04 9.14 26.03
CA THR A 19 16.07 10.34 25.17
C THR A 19 16.03 11.57 26.07
N GLY A 20 16.67 12.66 25.63
CA GLY A 20 16.63 13.94 26.36
C GLY A 20 17.92 14.74 26.22
N PRO A 21 18.14 15.74 27.09
CA PRO A 21 19.39 16.46 27.16
C PRO A 21 20.58 15.50 27.40
N ARG A 22 21.72 15.81 26.79
CA ARG A 22 22.89 14.94 26.85
C ARG A 22 23.26 14.51 28.29
N HIS A 23 23.28 15.46 29.23
CA HIS A 23 23.67 15.23 30.61
C HIS A 23 22.72 14.28 31.37
N GLU A 24 21.45 14.16 30.94
CA GLU A 24 20.48 13.22 31.51
C GLU A 24 20.69 11.83 30.94
N VAL A 25 20.82 11.74 29.62
CA VAL A 25 21.05 10.47 28.92
C VAL A 25 22.37 9.80 29.35
N GLU A 26 23.44 10.58 29.57
CA GLU A 26 24.74 10.07 30.05
C GLU A 26 24.70 9.50 31.48
N ARG A 27 23.66 9.82 32.29
CA ARG A 27 23.45 9.22 33.62
C ARG A 27 22.86 7.81 33.54
N HIS A 28 22.32 7.39 32.41
CA HIS A 28 21.76 6.05 32.26
C HIS A 28 22.88 5.00 32.38
N PRO A 29 22.70 3.92 33.16
CA PRO A 29 23.77 2.92 33.39
C PRO A 29 24.38 2.35 32.10
N ALA A 30 23.56 2.10 31.08
CA ALA A 30 24.02 1.59 29.80
C ALA A 30 24.83 2.60 28.97
N ALA A 31 24.81 3.90 29.30
CA ALA A 31 25.58 4.92 28.58
C ALA A 31 27.09 4.83 28.85
N ARG A 32 27.53 4.17 29.96
CA ARG A 32 28.93 4.11 30.36
C ARG A 32 29.87 3.54 29.28
N ASN A 33 29.38 2.58 28.51
CA ASN A 33 30.16 1.90 27.47
C ASN A 33 29.57 2.14 26.07
N ALA A 34 28.69 3.13 25.91
CA ALA A 34 28.05 3.41 24.63
C ALA A 34 29.01 4.06 23.64
N ILE A 35 28.93 3.65 22.37
CA ILE A 35 29.63 4.31 21.27
C ILE A 35 28.90 5.62 20.98
N VAL A 36 29.58 6.75 21.13
CA VAL A 36 29.00 8.07 20.88
C VAL A 36 29.20 8.47 19.41
N ARG A 37 28.08 8.79 18.74
CA ARG A 37 28.06 9.41 17.41
C ARG A 37 27.49 10.82 17.51
N SER A 38 28.23 11.82 17.05
CA SER A 38 27.73 13.20 16.97
C SER A 38 27.13 13.45 15.59
N LEU A 39 25.89 13.94 15.56
CA LEU A 39 25.15 14.28 14.34
C LEU A 39 24.80 15.78 14.38
N PRO A 40 25.78 16.68 14.02
CA PRO A 40 25.53 18.12 14.04
C PRO A 40 24.50 18.49 12.96
N ASN A 41 23.65 19.49 13.26
CA ASN A 41 22.64 20.02 12.34
C ASN A 41 21.66 18.95 11.79
N SER A 42 21.39 17.93 12.60
CA SER A 42 20.53 16.81 12.20
C SER A 42 19.30 16.69 13.12
N VAL A 43 18.21 16.20 12.56
CA VAL A 43 17.02 15.76 13.30
C VAL A 43 16.95 14.24 13.17
N VAL A 44 16.81 13.56 14.30
CA VAL A 44 16.64 12.08 14.35
C VAL A 44 15.17 11.78 14.59
N PHE A 45 14.61 10.92 13.76
CA PHE A 45 13.25 10.42 13.86
C PHE A 45 13.23 8.93 13.48
N PRO A 46 12.15 8.17 13.79
CA PRO A 46 12.01 6.79 13.34
C PRO A 46 12.14 6.69 11.82
N ALA A 47 12.64 5.56 11.32
CA ALA A 47 12.69 5.33 9.88
C ALA A 47 11.29 5.42 9.28
N LEU A 48 11.18 6.01 8.10
CA LEU A 48 9.89 6.18 7.42
C LEU A 48 9.32 4.83 6.99
N VAL A 49 8.00 4.71 7.09
CA VAL A 49 7.24 3.56 6.59
C VAL A 49 6.55 3.96 5.29
N ASN A 50 6.83 3.24 4.21
CA ASN A 50 6.07 3.35 2.98
C ASN A 50 4.95 2.30 3.01
N ALA A 51 3.75 2.72 3.40
CA ALA A 51 2.67 1.79 3.72
C ALA A 51 2.00 1.16 2.48
N HIS A 52 2.25 1.70 1.27
CA HIS A 52 1.76 1.15 0.01
C HIS A 52 2.72 1.46 -1.14
N THR A 53 3.26 0.42 -1.76
CA THR A 53 4.17 0.56 -2.91
C THR A 53 4.20 -0.72 -3.76
N HIS A 54 4.45 -0.56 -5.08
CA HIS A 54 4.60 -1.67 -6.04
C HIS A 54 6.07 -1.83 -6.43
N LEU A 55 6.82 -2.69 -5.75
CA LEU A 55 8.26 -2.85 -5.98
C LEU A 55 8.59 -3.51 -7.32
N ASP A 56 7.75 -4.43 -7.76
CA ASP A 56 7.89 -5.18 -9.00
C ASP A 56 7.79 -4.32 -10.27
N LEU A 57 7.13 -3.15 -10.20
CA LEU A 57 6.97 -2.23 -11.34
C LEU A 57 8.15 -1.27 -11.55
N THR A 58 9.22 -1.37 -10.75
CA THR A 58 10.32 -0.37 -10.76
C THR A 58 11.08 -0.31 -12.08
N HIS A 59 11.15 -1.40 -12.82
CA HIS A 59 11.83 -1.44 -14.12
C HIS A 59 11.15 -0.58 -15.19
N ILE A 60 9.84 -0.33 -15.07
CA ILE A 60 9.07 0.52 -15.98
C ILE A 60 9.54 1.98 -15.91
N GLY A 61 9.85 2.45 -14.67
CA GLY A 61 10.24 3.85 -14.45
C GLY A 61 9.09 4.83 -14.58
N PRO A 62 9.34 6.14 -14.37
CA PRO A 62 8.32 7.17 -14.53
C PRO A 62 7.75 7.21 -15.95
N ARG A 63 6.45 7.47 -16.05
CA ARG A 63 5.72 7.68 -17.32
C ARG A 63 4.81 8.89 -17.19
N ASP A 64 4.47 9.49 -18.30
CA ASP A 64 3.44 10.53 -18.35
C ASP A 64 2.05 9.86 -18.36
N PHE A 65 1.10 10.47 -17.68
CA PHE A 65 -0.31 10.08 -17.70
C PHE A 65 -1.09 10.98 -18.68
N ASP A 66 -1.80 10.37 -19.60
CA ASP A 66 -2.73 11.09 -20.49
C ASP A 66 -4.17 10.96 -19.97
N PRO A 67 -4.72 12.02 -19.34
CA PRO A 67 -6.08 11.98 -18.80
C PRO A 67 -7.16 11.72 -19.84
N ALA A 68 -6.92 12.06 -21.13
CA ALA A 68 -7.89 11.82 -22.20
C ALA A 68 -8.06 10.33 -22.49
N ARG A 69 -7.07 9.52 -22.18
CA ARG A 69 -7.11 8.05 -22.32
C ARG A 69 -7.64 7.34 -21.08
N GLY A 70 -7.85 8.05 -19.97
CA GLY A 70 -8.36 7.53 -18.72
C GLY A 70 -7.45 6.52 -18.02
N PHE A 71 -7.88 6.03 -16.87
CA PHE A 71 -7.13 5.08 -16.03
C PHE A 71 -6.88 3.74 -16.74
N GLY A 72 -7.77 3.33 -17.66
CA GLY A 72 -7.61 2.11 -18.45
C GLY A 72 -6.30 2.04 -19.23
N SER A 73 -5.78 3.20 -19.69
CA SER A 73 -4.49 3.27 -20.40
C SER A 73 -3.30 2.94 -19.47
N PHE A 74 -3.38 3.32 -18.21
CA PHE A 74 -2.40 2.95 -17.20
C PHE A 74 -2.46 1.44 -16.89
N VAL A 75 -3.65 0.88 -16.77
CA VAL A 75 -3.84 -0.57 -16.60
C VAL A 75 -3.23 -1.35 -17.77
N ASP A 76 -3.45 -0.91 -19.02
CA ASP A 76 -2.88 -1.55 -20.21
C ASP A 76 -1.35 -1.42 -20.26
N LEU A 77 -0.78 -0.26 -19.86
CA LEU A 77 0.66 -0.05 -19.69
C LEU A 77 1.24 -1.07 -18.70
N VAL A 78 0.69 -1.15 -17.49
CA VAL A 78 1.16 -2.08 -16.47
C VAL A 78 1.05 -3.52 -16.94
N ARG A 79 -0.06 -3.93 -17.57
CA ARG A 79 -0.25 -5.28 -18.09
C ARG A 79 0.74 -5.65 -19.19
N THR A 80 1.14 -4.68 -20.00
CA THR A 80 2.05 -4.90 -21.14
C THR A 80 3.51 -4.91 -20.70
N GLU A 81 3.90 -3.99 -19.81
CA GLU A 81 5.30 -3.77 -19.44
C GLU A 81 5.70 -4.49 -18.13
N ARG A 82 4.75 -4.99 -17.33
CA ARG A 82 5.08 -5.73 -16.08
C ARG A 82 5.96 -6.94 -16.38
N ALA A 83 7.08 -7.07 -15.66
CA ALA A 83 7.95 -8.23 -15.75
C ALA A 83 7.21 -9.51 -15.36
N VAL A 84 7.49 -10.60 -16.08
CA VAL A 84 6.88 -11.92 -15.85
C VAL A 84 7.91 -12.90 -15.29
N GLU A 85 9.15 -12.79 -15.74
CA GLU A 85 10.24 -13.69 -15.35
C GLU A 85 10.76 -13.34 -13.95
N ASP A 86 10.91 -14.34 -13.08
CA ASP A 86 11.35 -14.20 -11.69
C ASP A 86 12.63 -13.36 -11.54
N ALA A 87 13.61 -13.58 -12.43
CA ALA A 87 14.87 -12.84 -12.40
C ALA A 87 14.67 -11.34 -12.67
N HIS A 88 13.78 -10.97 -13.58
CA HIS A 88 13.46 -9.57 -13.89
C HIS A 88 12.66 -8.93 -12.75
N ILE A 89 11.71 -9.66 -12.17
CA ILE A 89 10.97 -9.19 -10.98
C ILE A 89 11.96 -8.96 -9.83
N ALA A 90 12.85 -9.90 -9.54
CA ALA A 90 13.84 -9.77 -8.47
C ALA A 90 14.80 -8.58 -8.68
N ALA A 91 15.24 -8.34 -9.91
CA ALA A 91 16.06 -7.19 -10.26
C ALA A 91 15.30 -5.87 -10.05
N SER A 92 14.03 -5.81 -10.46
CA SER A 92 13.13 -4.66 -10.27
C SER A 92 12.96 -4.34 -8.78
N VAL A 93 12.61 -5.33 -7.97
CA VAL A 93 12.47 -5.18 -6.51
C VAL A 93 13.77 -4.73 -5.86
N SER A 94 14.91 -5.34 -6.22
CA SER A 94 16.21 -4.99 -5.67
C SER A 94 16.61 -3.54 -5.98
N ARG A 95 16.33 -3.07 -7.20
CA ARG A 95 16.54 -1.67 -7.60
C ARG A 95 15.65 -0.73 -6.76
N ARG A 96 14.39 -1.10 -6.54
CA ARG A 96 13.45 -0.31 -5.74
C ARG A 96 13.91 -0.16 -4.31
N LEU A 97 14.44 -1.22 -3.68
CA LEU A 97 14.95 -1.17 -2.32
C LEU A 97 16.08 -0.14 -2.17
N ALA A 98 16.98 -0.05 -3.14
CA ALA A 98 18.03 0.97 -3.12
C ALA A 98 17.45 2.40 -3.15
N LEU A 99 16.41 2.63 -3.98
CA LEU A 99 15.73 3.93 -4.07
C LEU A 99 14.95 4.27 -2.78
N LEU A 100 14.32 3.28 -2.15
CA LEU A 100 13.63 3.44 -0.87
C LEU A 100 14.59 3.79 0.26
N LEU A 101 15.73 3.08 0.37
CA LEU A 101 16.77 3.36 1.36
C LEU A 101 17.37 4.76 1.16
N ALA A 102 17.63 5.16 -0.09
CA ALA A 102 18.05 6.52 -0.44
C ALA A 102 17.00 7.58 -0.05
N GLY A 103 15.72 7.19 -0.04
CA GLY A 103 14.58 8.01 0.39
C GLY A 103 14.30 8.00 1.90
N GLY A 104 15.10 7.28 2.71
CA GLY A 104 14.92 7.18 4.16
C GLY A 104 13.84 6.19 4.63
N THR A 105 13.39 5.28 3.76
CA THR A 105 12.38 4.27 4.09
C THR A 105 13.03 3.07 4.79
N GLY A 106 12.51 2.70 5.95
CA GLY A 106 12.99 1.56 6.75
C GLY A 106 12.01 0.38 6.85
N ALA A 107 10.77 0.53 6.37
CA ALA A 107 9.80 -0.55 6.28
C ALA A 107 8.81 -0.30 5.14
N VAL A 108 8.23 -1.37 4.58
CA VAL A 108 7.35 -1.29 3.42
C VAL A 108 6.08 -2.14 3.57
N GLY A 109 4.95 -1.61 3.02
CA GLY A 109 3.80 -2.37 2.58
C GLY A 109 3.90 -2.56 1.06
N ASP A 110 4.51 -3.64 0.64
CA ASP A 110 4.74 -3.96 -0.76
C ASP A 110 3.55 -4.74 -1.35
N ILE A 111 3.08 -4.33 -2.50
CA ILE A 111 2.09 -5.09 -3.26
C ILE A 111 2.84 -6.01 -4.23
N ALA A 112 2.96 -7.27 -3.84
CA ALA A 112 3.59 -8.31 -4.64
C ALA A 112 2.67 -8.70 -5.80
N GLY A 113 2.84 -8.05 -6.93
CA GLY A 113 1.92 -8.14 -8.05
C GLY A 113 1.74 -9.54 -8.63
N ALA A 114 0.68 -9.70 -9.41
CA ALA A 114 0.31 -10.96 -10.06
C ALA A 114 0.48 -10.88 -11.58
N PRO A 115 1.70 -11.03 -12.13
CA PRO A 115 1.94 -11.02 -13.56
C PRO A 115 1.10 -12.11 -14.24
N ARG A 116 0.37 -11.72 -15.31
CA ARG A 116 -0.58 -12.60 -16.01
C ARG A 116 -1.61 -13.27 -15.10
N GLY A 117 -1.95 -12.62 -13.97
CA GLY A 117 -2.90 -13.12 -12.97
C GLY A 117 -2.37 -14.27 -12.11
N ILE A 118 -1.05 -14.47 -12.07
CA ILE A 118 -0.39 -15.48 -11.22
C ILE A 118 0.30 -14.73 -10.06
N PRO A 119 -0.10 -14.97 -8.79
CA PRO A 119 0.55 -14.36 -7.64
C PRO A 119 2.05 -14.64 -7.61
N SER A 120 2.85 -13.59 -7.34
CA SER A 120 4.31 -13.71 -7.27
C SER A 120 4.80 -13.65 -5.82
N LEU A 121 5.67 -14.59 -5.43
CA LEU A 121 6.36 -14.59 -4.14
C LEU A 121 7.78 -14.00 -4.24
N VAL A 122 8.21 -13.61 -5.44
CA VAL A 122 9.55 -13.05 -5.67
C VAL A 122 9.81 -11.80 -4.83
N PRO A 123 8.86 -10.82 -4.72
CA PRO A 123 9.07 -9.67 -3.86
C PRO A 123 9.33 -10.04 -2.41
N LEU A 124 8.54 -10.96 -1.82
CA LEU A 124 8.73 -11.44 -0.46
C LEU A 124 10.13 -12.06 -0.26
N ARG A 125 10.57 -12.93 -1.19
CA ARG A 125 11.91 -13.55 -1.14
C ARG A 125 13.02 -12.48 -1.17
N VAL A 126 12.90 -11.48 -2.04
CA VAL A 126 13.89 -10.39 -2.15
C VAL A 126 13.92 -9.53 -0.89
N LEU A 127 12.76 -9.14 -0.36
CA LEU A 127 12.66 -8.39 0.91
C LEU A 127 13.36 -9.15 2.04
N ASN A 128 13.12 -10.45 2.17
CA ASN A 128 13.73 -11.30 3.19
C ASN A 128 15.25 -11.43 2.99
N SER A 129 15.71 -11.64 1.76
CA SER A 129 17.15 -11.75 1.43
C SER A 129 17.92 -10.45 1.69
N ARG A 130 17.25 -9.30 1.60
CA ARG A 130 17.82 -7.97 1.84
C ARG A 130 17.54 -7.43 3.24
N ALA A 131 16.91 -8.24 4.10
CA ALA A 131 16.52 -7.88 5.45
C ALA A 131 15.69 -6.56 5.54
N MET A 132 14.86 -6.29 4.53
CA MET A 132 13.93 -5.16 4.53
C MET A 132 12.68 -5.52 5.35
N PRO A 133 12.39 -4.81 6.44
CA PRO A 133 11.17 -5.04 7.22
C PRO A 133 9.90 -4.63 6.46
N GLY A 134 8.79 -5.28 6.77
CA GLY A 134 7.48 -4.89 6.25
C GLY A 134 6.56 -6.07 6.00
N VAL A 135 5.62 -5.84 5.10
CA VAL A 135 4.68 -6.86 4.61
C VAL A 135 4.75 -6.88 3.09
N SER A 136 4.89 -8.07 2.50
CA SER A 136 4.70 -8.27 1.07
C SER A 136 3.31 -8.88 0.87
N PHE A 137 2.39 -8.07 0.38
CA PHE A 137 0.99 -8.43 0.16
C PHE A 137 0.85 -9.16 -1.18
N ILE A 138 0.56 -10.45 -1.13
CA ILE A 138 0.40 -11.33 -2.30
C ILE A 138 -0.88 -10.95 -3.03
N GLU A 139 -0.73 -10.33 -4.20
CA GLU A 139 -1.84 -9.85 -5.00
C GLU A 139 -2.52 -10.99 -5.77
N PHE A 140 -3.85 -10.96 -5.86
CA PHE A 140 -4.62 -11.86 -6.70
C PHE A 140 -5.90 -11.21 -7.23
N PHE A 141 -6.40 -11.76 -8.34
CA PHE A 141 -7.65 -11.37 -9.00
C PHE A 141 -8.61 -12.54 -8.96
N ALA A 142 -9.88 -12.30 -8.59
CA ALA A 142 -10.88 -13.37 -8.44
C ALA A 142 -12.29 -12.78 -8.61
N ILE A 143 -12.78 -12.68 -9.86
CA ILE A 143 -14.12 -12.18 -10.18
C ILE A 143 -14.73 -12.95 -11.35
N GLY A 144 -16.05 -13.13 -11.33
CA GLY A 144 -16.81 -13.75 -12.39
C GLY A 144 -16.26 -15.14 -12.77
N LYS A 145 -16.13 -15.42 -14.07
CA LYS A 145 -15.58 -16.70 -14.57
C LYS A 145 -14.14 -16.97 -14.11
N GLY A 146 -13.40 -15.92 -13.72
CA GLY A 146 -12.02 -16.02 -13.24
C GLY A 146 -11.90 -16.34 -11.75
N GLU A 147 -13.00 -16.29 -10.98
CA GLU A 147 -12.97 -16.36 -9.51
C GLU A 147 -12.36 -17.65 -8.98
N HIS A 148 -12.86 -18.80 -9.42
CA HIS A 148 -12.33 -20.09 -8.96
C HIS A 148 -10.85 -20.28 -9.25
N GLY A 149 -10.40 -19.93 -10.46
CA GLY A 149 -8.99 -19.99 -10.84
C GLY A 149 -8.12 -19.02 -10.05
N GLY A 150 -8.62 -17.83 -9.78
CA GLY A 150 -7.94 -16.82 -8.95
C GLY A 150 -7.73 -17.30 -7.52
N LEU A 151 -8.78 -17.81 -6.89
CA LEU A 151 -8.72 -18.39 -5.54
C LEU A 151 -7.78 -19.58 -5.47
N SER A 152 -7.83 -20.49 -6.46
CA SER A 152 -6.93 -21.65 -6.52
C SER A 152 -5.46 -21.24 -6.58
N ARG A 153 -5.12 -20.22 -7.42
CA ARG A 153 -3.74 -19.70 -7.51
C ARG A 153 -3.30 -19.00 -6.23
N MET A 154 -4.19 -18.24 -5.59
CA MET A 154 -3.91 -17.62 -4.29
C MET A 154 -3.58 -18.67 -3.23
N LEU A 155 -4.40 -19.73 -3.11
CA LEU A 155 -4.14 -20.83 -2.17
C LEU A 155 -2.82 -21.53 -2.48
N GLY A 156 -2.53 -21.81 -3.75
CA GLY A 156 -1.26 -22.41 -4.16
C GLY A 156 -0.04 -21.55 -3.78
N ALA A 157 -0.15 -20.21 -3.87
CA ALA A 157 0.90 -19.32 -3.42
C ALA A 157 1.08 -19.35 -1.89
N LEU A 158 -0.02 -19.38 -1.13
CA LEU A 158 0.02 -19.45 0.34
C LEU A 158 0.58 -20.78 0.86
N ASP A 159 0.37 -21.88 0.14
CA ASP A 159 0.86 -23.21 0.50
C ASP A 159 2.31 -23.45 0.05
N SER A 160 2.88 -22.53 -0.72
CA SER A 160 4.27 -22.60 -1.16
C SER A 160 5.25 -22.41 0.00
N PRO A 161 6.35 -23.19 0.08
CA PRO A 161 7.41 -22.98 1.06
C PRO A 161 8.07 -21.59 0.91
N ASP A 162 7.99 -20.97 -0.27
CA ASP A 162 8.48 -19.61 -0.51
C ASP A 162 7.62 -18.53 0.20
N CYS A 163 6.41 -18.86 0.64
CA CYS A 163 5.54 -17.98 1.43
C CYS A 163 5.93 -17.98 2.92
N ALA A 164 7.22 -18.02 3.21
CA ALA A 164 7.73 -18.06 4.57
C ALA A 164 7.96 -16.65 5.13
N ALA A 165 7.58 -16.47 6.40
CA ALA A 165 7.86 -15.26 7.16
C ALA A 165 9.37 -15.10 7.40
N GLY A 166 9.84 -13.87 7.35
CA GLY A 166 11.24 -13.51 7.60
C GLY A 166 11.32 -12.11 8.21
N CYS A 167 12.21 -11.28 7.70
CA CYS A 167 12.24 -9.85 8.03
C CYS A 167 10.97 -9.16 7.51
N ALA A 168 10.58 -9.47 6.29
CA ALA A 168 9.25 -9.18 5.78
C ALA A 168 8.29 -10.34 6.05
N GLN A 169 7.02 -10.02 6.31
CA GLN A 169 5.95 -10.97 6.52
C GLN A 169 5.12 -11.11 5.25
N PRO A 170 4.59 -12.29 4.93
CA PRO A 170 3.56 -12.40 3.90
C PRO A 170 2.26 -11.73 4.35
N GLY A 171 1.51 -11.19 3.40
CA GLY A 171 0.15 -10.70 3.56
C GLY A 171 -0.69 -11.07 2.33
N LEU A 172 -1.96 -10.74 2.33
CA LEU A 172 -2.86 -10.93 1.18
C LEU A 172 -3.36 -9.60 0.64
N GLN A 173 -3.36 -9.50 -0.69
CA GLN A 173 -3.92 -8.39 -1.46
C GLN A 173 -5.00 -8.91 -2.42
N PRO A 174 -6.26 -9.13 -1.98
CA PRO A 174 -7.35 -9.10 -2.93
C PRO A 174 -7.33 -7.73 -3.62
N HIS A 175 -7.06 -7.70 -4.94
CA HIS A 175 -6.57 -6.51 -5.65
C HIS A 175 -7.45 -5.28 -5.40
N ALA A 176 -8.72 -5.32 -5.78
CA ALA A 176 -9.66 -4.20 -5.65
C ALA A 176 -11.11 -4.69 -5.78
N THR A 177 -12.07 -3.85 -5.39
CA THR A 177 -13.51 -4.14 -5.43
C THR A 177 -14.04 -4.48 -6.83
N ASN A 178 -13.39 -3.94 -7.86
CA ASN A 178 -13.78 -4.12 -9.26
C ASN A 178 -13.12 -5.33 -9.94
N THR A 179 -12.28 -6.09 -9.22
CA THR A 179 -11.53 -7.24 -9.75
C THR A 179 -11.55 -8.46 -8.84
N VAL A 180 -12.18 -8.34 -7.67
CA VAL A 180 -12.37 -9.41 -6.70
C VAL A 180 -13.80 -9.38 -6.20
N SER A 181 -14.51 -10.52 -6.23
CA SER A 181 -15.88 -10.63 -5.71
C SER A 181 -15.93 -10.57 -4.19
N LEU A 182 -17.08 -10.21 -3.60
CA LEU A 182 -17.24 -10.24 -2.13
C LEU A 182 -17.00 -11.65 -1.57
N GLY A 183 -17.41 -12.70 -2.27
CA GLY A 183 -17.14 -14.09 -1.86
C GLY A 183 -15.65 -14.42 -1.82
N ALA A 184 -14.88 -13.89 -2.78
CA ALA A 184 -13.44 -14.05 -2.80
C ALA A 184 -12.72 -13.20 -1.72
N PHE A 185 -13.25 -12.01 -1.40
CA PHE A 185 -12.81 -11.23 -0.23
C PHE A 185 -13.06 -11.98 1.07
N ASP A 186 -14.25 -12.58 1.24
CA ASP A 186 -14.59 -13.40 2.41
C ASP A 186 -13.63 -14.59 2.56
N ARG A 187 -13.28 -15.23 1.45
CA ARG A 187 -12.29 -16.32 1.47
C ARG A 187 -10.92 -15.80 1.89
N ALA A 188 -10.49 -14.65 1.38
CA ALA A 188 -9.21 -14.03 1.77
C ALA A 188 -9.17 -13.68 3.27
N VAL A 189 -10.26 -13.16 3.83
CA VAL A 189 -10.39 -12.89 5.27
C VAL A 189 -10.23 -14.18 6.09
N ASN A 190 -10.89 -15.26 5.68
CA ASN A 190 -10.79 -16.54 6.38
C ASN A 190 -9.37 -17.14 6.31
N GLU A 191 -8.72 -17.10 5.14
CA GLU A 191 -7.32 -17.55 4.99
C GLU A 191 -6.35 -16.68 5.80
N ALA A 192 -6.56 -15.37 5.79
CA ALA A 192 -5.74 -14.46 6.59
C ALA A 192 -5.87 -14.72 8.08
N ALA A 193 -7.09 -14.94 8.58
CA ALA A 193 -7.34 -15.29 9.98
C ALA A 193 -6.68 -16.63 10.37
N ALA A 194 -6.84 -17.66 9.51
CA ALA A 194 -6.29 -18.99 9.75
C ALA A 194 -4.75 -19.01 9.79
N ARG A 195 -4.09 -18.11 9.04
CA ARG A 195 -2.63 -18.09 8.87
C ARG A 195 -1.94 -16.90 9.56
N GLY A 196 -2.70 -16.02 10.23
CA GLY A 196 -2.18 -14.81 10.87
C GLY A 196 -1.63 -13.78 9.91
N LEU A 197 -2.20 -13.69 8.69
CA LEU A 197 -1.77 -12.77 7.65
C LEU A 197 -2.45 -11.41 7.78
N ARG A 198 -1.77 -10.36 7.32
CA ARG A 198 -2.37 -9.02 7.15
C ARG A 198 -3.07 -8.91 5.80
N LEU A 199 -4.07 -8.06 5.75
CA LEU A 199 -4.88 -7.82 4.55
C LEU A 199 -4.66 -6.40 4.02
N SER A 200 -4.58 -6.27 2.69
CA SER A 200 -4.60 -4.98 2.01
C SER A 200 -5.49 -5.06 0.77
N THR A 201 -5.94 -3.92 0.26
CA THR A 201 -6.67 -3.81 -1.02
C THR A 201 -6.62 -2.38 -1.54
N HIS A 202 -6.77 -2.18 -2.84
CA HIS A 202 -7.10 -0.87 -3.40
C HIS A 202 -8.60 -0.63 -3.21
N LEU A 203 -8.97 0.59 -2.84
CA LEU A 203 -10.36 0.92 -2.52
C LEU A 203 -10.68 2.36 -2.91
N ALA A 204 -11.79 2.55 -3.61
CA ALA A 204 -12.31 3.86 -3.98
C ALA A 204 -11.25 4.74 -4.66
N GLU A 205 -10.53 4.15 -5.60
CA GLU A 205 -9.38 4.79 -6.23
C GLU A 205 -9.79 5.68 -7.39
N THR A 206 -10.72 5.22 -8.27
CA THR A 206 -10.98 5.85 -9.56
C THR A 206 -12.48 6.04 -9.85
N PRO A 207 -12.85 6.99 -10.74
CA PRO A 207 -14.21 7.14 -11.22
C PRO A 207 -14.75 5.89 -11.89
N GLU A 208 -13.90 5.15 -12.61
CA GLU A 208 -14.27 3.90 -13.28
C GLU A 208 -14.62 2.80 -12.27
N GLU A 209 -13.93 2.72 -11.12
CA GLU A 209 -14.29 1.83 -10.02
C GLU A 209 -15.66 2.20 -9.46
N ARG A 210 -15.89 3.51 -9.18
CA ARG A 210 -17.17 4.00 -8.67
C ARG A 210 -18.32 3.67 -9.60
N GLU A 211 -18.16 3.93 -10.92
CA GLU A 211 -19.17 3.63 -11.92
C GLU A 211 -19.49 2.15 -11.97
N PHE A 212 -18.46 1.31 -11.98
CA PHE A 212 -18.62 -0.14 -12.03
C PHE A 212 -19.34 -0.68 -10.79
N ILE A 213 -18.92 -0.29 -9.60
CA ILE A 213 -19.55 -0.76 -8.35
C ILE A 213 -20.99 -0.29 -8.25
N ALA A 214 -21.27 0.98 -8.59
CA ALA A 214 -22.62 1.53 -8.49
C ALA A 214 -23.57 1.00 -9.57
N HIS A 215 -23.10 0.83 -10.81
CA HIS A 215 -23.96 0.63 -11.98
C HIS A 215 -23.64 -0.60 -12.82
N ALA A 216 -22.57 -1.34 -12.53
CA ALA A 216 -22.08 -2.46 -13.33
C ALA A 216 -21.83 -2.09 -14.80
N SER A 217 -21.37 -0.86 -15.04
CA SER A 217 -21.14 -0.27 -16.36
C SER A 217 -19.74 0.32 -16.49
N GLY A 218 -19.46 0.94 -17.62
CA GLY A 218 -18.24 1.70 -17.87
C GLY A 218 -17.01 0.86 -18.23
N PRO A 219 -15.84 1.53 -18.32
CA PRO A 219 -14.61 0.94 -18.84
C PRO A 219 -14.16 -0.33 -18.08
N GLN A 220 -14.49 -0.43 -16.79
CA GLN A 220 -14.15 -1.63 -16.00
C GLN A 220 -14.96 -2.84 -16.44
N ARG A 221 -16.23 -2.69 -16.74
CA ARG A 221 -17.05 -3.76 -17.31
C ARG A 221 -16.49 -4.22 -18.66
N GLU A 222 -16.21 -3.27 -19.55
CA GLU A 222 -15.62 -3.54 -20.86
C GLU A 222 -14.30 -4.30 -20.75
N LEU A 223 -13.46 -3.95 -19.75
CA LEU A 223 -12.23 -4.67 -19.46
C LEU A 223 -12.50 -6.13 -19.08
N LEU A 224 -13.43 -6.40 -18.17
CA LEU A 224 -13.77 -7.77 -17.74
C LEU A 224 -14.35 -8.60 -18.89
N GLU A 225 -15.17 -7.98 -19.76
CA GLU A 225 -15.70 -8.61 -20.97
C GLU A 225 -14.56 -8.94 -21.97
N ARG A 226 -13.66 -7.99 -22.24
CA ARG A 226 -12.47 -8.17 -23.10
C ARG A 226 -11.53 -9.26 -22.58
N LEU A 227 -11.42 -9.40 -21.25
CA LEU A 227 -10.64 -10.46 -20.60
C LEU A 227 -11.35 -11.82 -20.56
N GLY A 228 -12.63 -11.88 -20.97
CA GLY A 228 -13.41 -13.10 -20.96
C GLY A 228 -13.82 -13.58 -19.57
N VAL A 229 -13.68 -12.74 -18.52
CA VAL A 229 -14.02 -13.10 -17.13
C VAL A 229 -15.38 -12.58 -16.68
N TRP A 230 -16.05 -11.74 -17.46
CA TRP A 230 -17.40 -11.29 -17.16
C TRP A 230 -18.38 -12.46 -17.06
N SER A 231 -19.26 -12.44 -16.04
CA SER A 231 -20.44 -13.27 -15.93
C SER A 231 -21.55 -12.49 -15.20
N ASP A 232 -22.80 -12.84 -15.44
CA ASP A 232 -23.96 -12.18 -14.81
C ASP A 232 -24.01 -12.41 -13.28
N ASP A 233 -23.26 -13.37 -12.76
CA ASP A 233 -23.10 -13.58 -11.34
C ASP A 233 -22.53 -12.35 -10.61
N ILE A 234 -21.72 -11.54 -11.30
CA ILE A 234 -21.19 -10.29 -10.80
C ILE A 234 -22.32 -9.34 -10.35
N LEU A 235 -23.45 -9.35 -11.06
CA LEU A 235 -24.62 -8.51 -10.76
C LEU A 235 -25.33 -8.85 -9.45
N ARG A 236 -24.95 -9.94 -8.76
CA ARG A 236 -25.46 -10.21 -7.41
C ARG A 236 -25.04 -9.14 -6.41
N ASP A 237 -23.84 -8.63 -6.55
CA ASP A 237 -23.22 -7.74 -5.58
C ASP A 237 -22.99 -6.32 -6.14
N ILE A 238 -22.66 -6.20 -7.42
CA ILE A 238 -22.33 -4.97 -8.14
C ILE A 238 -23.55 -4.41 -8.89
N GLY A 239 -23.60 -3.11 -9.13
CA GLY A 239 -24.72 -2.43 -9.77
C GLY A 239 -25.90 -2.13 -8.83
N ARG A 240 -25.60 -1.99 -7.51
CA ARG A 240 -26.60 -1.72 -6.46
C ARG A 240 -26.61 -0.27 -5.97
N GLY A 241 -26.00 0.64 -6.71
CA GLY A 241 -25.92 2.07 -6.34
C GLY A 241 -25.03 2.38 -5.15
N LYS A 242 -24.20 1.43 -4.69
CA LYS A 242 -23.28 1.61 -3.56
C LYS A 242 -22.00 2.33 -4.00
N THR A 243 -21.38 3.06 -3.07
CA THR A 243 -19.97 3.46 -3.19
C THR A 243 -19.06 2.25 -3.01
N PRO A 244 -17.80 2.27 -3.48
CA PRO A 244 -16.85 1.19 -3.23
C PRO A 244 -16.66 0.89 -1.73
N VAL A 245 -16.61 1.91 -0.87
CA VAL A 245 -16.52 1.75 0.59
C VAL A 245 -17.77 1.06 1.14
N ALA A 246 -18.96 1.53 0.76
CA ALA A 246 -20.23 0.92 1.20
C ALA A 246 -20.39 -0.51 0.69
N HIS A 247 -19.87 -0.83 -0.51
CA HIS A 247 -19.82 -2.17 -1.06
C HIS A 247 -18.98 -3.12 -0.19
N MET A 248 -17.84 -2.64 0.31
CA MET A 248 -16.91 -3.40 1.14
C MET A 248 -17.23 -3.41 2.63
N SER A 249 -18.25 -2.67 3.08
CA SER A 249 -18.48 -2.40 4.51
C SER A 249 -18.55 -3.64 5.39
N ASP A 250 -19.18 -4.71 4.92
CA ASP A 250 -19.31 -5.96 5.70
C ASP A 250 -17.98 -6.70 5.81
N VAL A 251 -17.20 -6.74 4.74
CA VAL A 251 -15.86 -7.34 4.71
C VAL A 251 -14.90 -6.58 5.64
N LEU A 252 -14.91 -5.25 5.56
CA LEU A 252 -14.03 -4.38 6.37
C LEU A 252 -14.31 -4.49 7.87
N ARG A 253 -15.58 -4.78 8.28
CA ARG A 253 -15.92 -5.02 9.70
C ARG A 253 -15.41 -6.36 10.23
N ARG A 254 -15.14 -7.34 9.35
CA ARG A 254 -14.71 -8.69 9.75
C ARG A 254 -13.21 -8.79 10.02
N ALA A 255 -12.40 -7.94 9.41
CA ALA A 255 -10.95 -7.95 9.57
C ALA A 255 -10.36 -6.56 9.32
N PRO A 256 -9.25 -6.20 10.00
CA PRO A 256 -8.55 -4.96 9.73
C PRO A 256 -7.84 -5.04 8.38
N PHE A 257 -8.17 -4.11 7.48
CA PHE A 257 -7.51 -3.95 6.18
C PHE A 257 -6.62 -2.71 6.16
N VAL A 258 -5.53 -2.80 5.43
CA VAL A 258 -4.81 -1.65 4.90
C VAL A 258 -5.43 -1.32 3.55
N VAL A 259 -6.18 -0.21 3.44
CA VAL A 259 -6.89 0.17 2.22
C VAL A 259 -6.17 1.33 1.53
N ALA A 260 -5.68 1.12 0.32
CA ALA A 260 -4.97 2.13 -0.44
C ALA A 260 -5.95 3.08 -1.14
N HIS A 261 -5.53 4.32 -1.28
CA HIS A 261 -6.14 5.45 -1.97
C HIS A 261 -7.33 6.07 -1.22
N VAL A 262 -8.53 5.53 -1.34
CA VAL A 262 -9.77 6.12 -0.82
C VAL A 262 -9.94 7.59 -1.28
N ASN A 263 -9.70 7.83 -2.59
CA ASN A 263 -9.86 9.15 -3.21
C ASN A 263 -11.32 9.60 -3.22
N ASP A 264 -12.25 8.64 -3.32
CA ASP A 264 -13.70 8.84 -3.33
C ASP A 264 -14.30 8.43 -1.99
N ALA A 265 -14.63 9.40 -1.14
CA ALA A 265 -15.24 9.15 0.16
C ALA A 265 -16.26 10.22 0.52
N SER A 266 -17.52 9.82 0.73
CA SER A 266 -18.57 10.64 1.34
C SER A 266 -18.43 10.66 2.87
N ASP A 267 -19.24 11.49 3.57
CA ASP A 267 -19.31 11.46 5.04
C ASP A 267 -19.72 10.07 5.56
N ALA A 268 -20.69 9.44 4.90
CA ALA A 268 -21.13 8.09 5.24
C ALA A 268 -20.01 7.04 5.04
N ASP A 269 -19.18 7.18 4.00
CA ASP A 269 -18.05 6.29 3.78
C ASP A 269 -16.97 6.46 4.84
N ILE A 270 -16.70 7.70 5.28
CA ILE A 270 -15.77 7.98 6.38
C ILE A 270 -16.27 7.36 7.69
N GLU A 271 -17.58 7.43 7.97
CA GLU A 271 -18.18 6.78 9.12
C GLU A 271 -18.04 5.26 9.07
N LEU A 272 -18.28 4.64 7.90
CA LEU A 272 -18.06 3.20 7.70
C LEU A 272 -16.61 2.81 7.95
N LEU A 273 -15.65 3.58 7.44
CA LEU A 273 -14.21 3.34 7.66
C LEU A 273 -13.84 3.47 9.14
N ALA A 274 -14.34 4.50 9.83
CA ALA A 274 -14.08 4.71 11.26
C ALA A 274 -14.58 3.54 12.14
N ASN A 275 -15.66 2.88 11.72
CA ASN A 275 -16.25 1.74 12.43
C ASN A 275 -15.71 0.37 11.97
N SER A 276 -14.77 0.33 11.01
CA SER A 276 -14.25 -0.92 10.44
C SER A 276 -12.91 -1.38 11.00
N GLY A 277 -12.14 -0.50 11.62
CA GLY A 277 -10.74 -0.76 12.00
C GLY A 277 -9.76 -0.75 10.82
N ALA A 278 -10.19 -0.34 9.63
CA ALA A 278 -9.32 -0.18 8.47
C ALA A 278 -8.31 0.96 8.68
N THR A 279 -7.11 0.80 8.11
CA THR A 279 -6.12 1.88 7.97
C THR A 279 -6.11 2.35 6.53
N VAL A 280 -6.36 3.63 6.29
CA VAL A 280 -6.28 4.23 4.95
C VAL A 280 -4.84 4.59 4.62
N VAL A 281 -4.34 4.19 3.45
CA VAL A 281 -3.04 4.64 2.96
C VAL A 281 -3.26 5.63 1.83
N TYR A 282 -3.01 6.90 2.13
CA TYR A 282 -3.07 7.95 1.12
C TYR A 282 -1.75 8.03 0.34
N CYS A 283 -1.86 8.07 -0.99
CA CYS A 283 -0.76 8.21 -1.93
C CYS A 283 -0.88 9.56 -2.67
N PRO A 284 -0.47 10.69 -2.06
CA PRO A 284 -0.78 12.03 -2.55
C PRO A 284 -0.32 12.31 -3.98
N ARG A 285 0.92 11.93 -4.32
CA ARG A 285 1.47 12.17 -5.66
C ARG A 285 0.83 11.27 -6.72
N ALA A 286 0.44 10.04 -6.36
CA ALA A 286 -0.33 9.17 -7.25
C ALA A 286 -1.72 9.76 -7.53
N SER A 287 -2.42 10.23 -6.49
CA SER A 287 -3.71 10.91 -6.64
C SER A 287 -3.60 12.14 -7.55
N ALA A 288 -2.55 12.95 -7.39
CA ALA A 288 -2.30 14.11 -8.25
C ALA A 288 -1.94 13.71 -9.70
N TYR A 289 -1.13 12.67 -9.88
CA TYR A 289 -0.75 12.14 -11.19
C TYR A 289 -1.96 11.66 -12.00
N PHE A 290 -2.88 10.92 -11.36
CA PHE A 290 -4.14 10.48 -11.97
C PHE A 290 -5.23 11.56 -11.98
N GLN A 291 -4.96 12.75 -11.46
CA GLN A 291 -5.88 13.88 -11.40
C GLN A 291 -7.19 13.57 -10.67
N GLN A 292 -7.14 12.73 -9.65
CA GLN A 292 -8.33 12.26 -8.92
C GLN A 292 -9.14 13.41 -8.29
N GLU A 293 -8.48 14.51 -7.92
CA GLU A 293 -9.16 15.70 -7.37
C GLU A 293 -10.13 16.36 -8.36
N ARG A 294 -9.96 16.16 -9.66
CA ARG A 294 -10.93 16.65 -10.68
C ARG A 294 -12.26 15.91 -10.63
N ALA A 295 -12.22 14.63 -10.23
CA ALA A 295 -13.43 13.80 -10.17
C ALA A 295 -14.09 13.86 -8.80
N PHE A 296 -13.30 13.88 -7.72
CA PHE A 296 -13.76 13.67 -6.35
C PHE A 296 -13.59 14.88 -5.43
N GLY A 297 -12.92 15.94 -5.90
CA GLY A 297 -12.47 17.04 -5.04
C GLY A 297 -11.22 16.66 -4.23
N PRO A 298 -10.80 17.54 -3.30
CA PRO A 298 -9.63 17.31 -2.46
C PRO A 298 -9.78 16.03 -1.62
N HIS A 299 -8.69 15.27 -1.52
CA HIS A 299 -8.69 14.05 -0.70
C HIS A 299 -9.01 14.33 0.76
N ARG A 300 -9.90 13.56 1.34
CA ARG A 300 -10.50 13.80 2.66
C ARG A 300 -9.73 13.20 3.84
N TYR A 301 -8.40 13.01 3.71
CA TYR A 301 -7.58 12.39 4.76
C TYR A 301 -7.64 13.12 6.12
N LEU A 302 -7.78 14.46 6.13
CA LEU A 302 -7.93 15.21 7.37
C LEU A 302 -9.30 14.99 8.03
N ASP A 303 -10.37 14.78 7.24
CA ASP A 303 -11.69 14.42 7.76
C ASP A 303 -11.66 13.00 8.34
N MET A 304 -11.03 12.07 7.64
CA MET A 304 -10.82 10.71 8.11
C MET A 304 -10.09 10.67 9.46
N ILE A 305 -8.99 11.44 9.61
CA ILE A 305 -8.26 11.54 10.88
C ILE A 305 -9.15 12.11 11.98
N ARG A 306 -9.94 13.16 11.69
CA ARG A 306 -10.88 13.74 12.66
C ARG A 306 -11.97 12.75 13.09
N ALA A 307 -12.39 11.88 12.19
CA ALA A 307 -13.35 10.82 12.47
C ALA A 307 -12.73 9.60 13.18
N GLY A 308 -11.41 9.60 13.44
CA GLY A 308 -10.71 8.52 14.11
C GLY A 308 -10.23 7.38 13.19
N VAL A 309 -10.31 7.55 11.86
CA VAL A 309 -9.74 6.60 10.91
C VAL A 309 -8.22 6.72 10.93
N PRO A 310 -7.47 5.64 11.19
CA PRO A 310 -6.03 5.64 11.03
C PRO A 310 -5.64 5.92 9.57
N VAL A 311 -4.72 6.88 9.36
CA VAL A 311 -4.21 7.22 8.03
C VAL A 311 -2.69 7.06 8.03
N ALA A 312 -2.16 6.45 6.97
CA ALA A 312 -0.74 6.34 6.69
C ALA A 312 -0.43 6.90 5.29
N LEU A 313 0.86 7.08 4.98
CA LEU A 313 1.30 7.52 3.66
C LEU A 313 1.94 6.37 2.86
N GLY A 314 1.67 6.37 1.56
CA GLY A 314 2.28 5.49 0.58
C GLY A 314 2.75 6.24 -0.66
N THR A 315 3.62 5.64 -1.46
CA THR A 315 4.12 6.25 -2.70
C THR A 315 3.52 5.64 -3.96
N ASP A 316 2.82 4.54 -3.81
CA ASP A 316 2.34 3.74 -4.93
C ASP A 316 3.49 3.30 -5.86
N SER A 317 3.31 3.26 -7.18
CA SER A 317 4.33 2.81 -8.12
C SER A 317 5.31 3.93 -8.48
N ILE A 318 6.50 3.57 -8.99
CA ILE A 318 7.46 4.54 -9.53
C ILE A 318 6.91 5.25 -10.78
N ILE A 319 5.95 4.62 -11.46
CA ILE A 319 5.38 5.11 -12.73
C ILE A 319 4.80 6.51 -12.54
N ASN A 320 4.18 6.77 -11.39
CA ASN A 320 3.53 8.03 -11.04
C ASN A 320 4.45 9.02 -10.27
N LEU A 321 5.76 8.73 -10.17
CA LEU A 321 6.68 9.56 -9.40
C LEU A 321 7.62 10.37 -10.32
N PRO A 322 7.73 11.70 -10.12
CA PRO A 322 8.65 12.53 -10.89
C PRO A 322 10.11 12.44 -10.39
N THR A 323 10.41 11.60 -9.39
CA THR A 323 11.74 11.47 -8.76
C THR A 323 12.35 10.10 -9.07
N PRO A 324 13.08 9.93 -10.21
CA PRO A 324 13.61 8.63 -10.63
C PRO A 324 14.81 8.15 -9.80
N ASP A 325 15.42 9.02 -9.02
CA ASP A 325 16.64 8.81 -8.23
C ASP A 325 16.38 8.35 -6.80
N ARG A 326 15.15 8.53 -6.31
CA ARG A 326 14.72 8.09 -4.97
C ARG A 326 13.21 7.87 -4.92
N ILE A 327 12.80 7.10 -3.92
CA ILE A 327 11.40 6.93 -3.55
C ILE A 327 11.29 7.21 -2.07
N SER A 328 10.53 8.23 -1.73
CA SER A 328 10.49 8.72 -0.36
C SER A 328 9.11 9.17 0.06
N VAL A 329 8.64 8.65 1.18
CA VAL A 329 7.44 9.16 1.85
C VAL A 329 7.65 10.61 2.33
N LEU A 330 8.90 11.03 2.54
CA LEU A 330 9.21 12.45 2.84
C LEU A 330 8.79 13.38 1.68
N ASP A 331 8.86 12.92 0.43
CA ASP A 331 8.38 13.70 -0.71
C ASP A 331 6.84 13.79 -0.74
N GLU A 332 6.12 12.75 -0.27
CA GLU A 332 4.67 12.81 -0.01
C GLU A 332 4.35 13.83 1.09
N MET A 333 5.11 13.81 2.19
CA MET A 333 4.95 14.77 3.28
C MET A 333 5.19 16.21 2.80
N ARG A 334 6.24 16.45 2.00
CA ARG A 334 6.53 17.76 1.39
C ARG A 334 5.40 18.24 0.49
N PHE A 335 4.85 17.32 -0.31
CA PHE A 335 3.74 17.60 -1.20
C PHE A 335 2.51 18.05 -0.40
N LEU A 336 2.13 17.32 0.66
CA LEU A 336 0.99 17.66 1.51
C LEU A 336 1.23 18.95 2.31
N HIS A 337 2.45 19.17 2.79
CA HIS A 337 2.78 20.44 3.47
C HIS A 337 2.63 21.64 2.53
N ALA A 338 3.13 21.52 1.30
CA ALA A 338 3.07 22.61 0.33
C ALA A 338 1.65 22.86 -0.21
N ARG A 339 0.87 21.78 -0.44
CA ARG A 339 -0.48 21.87 -1.02
C ARG A 339 -1.53 22.25 0.02
N ASP A 340 -1.50 21.58 1.19
CA ASP A 340 -2.58 21.63 2.19
C ASP A 340 -2.19 22.41 3.44
N GLY A 341 -0.93 22.84 3.57
CA GLY A 341 -0.43 23.44 4.80
C GLY A 341 -0.37 22.45 5.99
N ALA A 342 -0.39 21.15 5.73
CA ALA A 342 -0.40 20.12 6.77
C ALA A 342 0.82 20.25 7.69
N ALA A 343 0.58 20.15 9.01
CA ALA A 343 1.62 20.35 10.01
C ALA A 343 2.69 19.23 9.94
N PRO A 344 3.99 19.56 10.04
CA PRO A 344 5.07 18.58 9.94
C PRO A 344 5.00 17.43 10.96
N ASP A 345 4.53 17.71 12.18
CA ASP A 345 4.37 16.71 13.23
C ASP A 345 3.23 15.71 12.91
N LEU A 346 2.13 16.18 12.30
CA LEU A 346 1.07 15.31 11.78
C LEU A 346 1.64 14.42 10.69
N LEU A 347 2.31 15.02 9.68
CA LEU A 347 2.86 14.27 8.54
C LEU A 347 3.87 13.22 8.98
N LEU A 348 4.69 13.52 9.98
CA LEU A 348 5.63 12.54 10.53
C LEU A 348 4.90 11.34 11.16
N ARG A 349 3.81 11.59 11.91
CA ARG A 349 2.97 10.50 12.47
C ARG A 349 2.33 9.63 11.40
N LEU A 350 1.97 10.20 10.23
CA LEU A 350 1.42 9.41 9.11
C LEU A 350 2.48 8.57 8.38
N ALA A 351 3.75 8.85 8.61
CA ALA A 351 4.89 8.26 7.90
C ALA A 351 5.79 7.37 8.77
N THR A 352 5.48 7.21 10.08
CA THR A 352 6.28 6.42 11.05
C THR A 352 5.39 5.48 11.94
#